data_4cbb8003522dbc92de8a5a748b53db5f
#
_entry.id   4cbb8003522dbc92de8a5a748b53db5f
#
_cell.length_a   1.000
_cell.length_b   1.000
_cell.length_c   1.000
_cell.angle_alpha   90.00
_cell.angle_beta   90.00
_cell.angle_gamma   90.00
#
_symmetry.space_group_name_H-M   'P 1'
#
loop_
_entity.id
_entity.type
_entity.pdbx_description
1 polymer ?
#
loop_
_entity_poly.entity_id
_entity_poly.type
_entity_poly.pdbx_seq_one_letter_code
_entity_poly.pdbx_strand_id
1 'polypeptide(L)'
;MLDCQRFLLLTIRTAPNVEVAGILYTEREQEPMQHCKPLMLLALLMCAPLAGCLESSEGESVFDLVVSHGSDKGMIVETYDDGNLVSLDPVVIVFDFSQTTSSSALTTFGLALEGGEAVTMDASEGSSISYSFSEHGVHNVSVFAIDATGATQNQTVPITVDLRIDWSEEGTNDPMPLSFNPTPNNGGVHPLVIEINSTVENPSLIDGIGGGGQTVQFSWNIVDELDDTCQSKSGQAEDGSDDTWNTIHFNTYLLHELRIVPEDGQDFLNIQQSVTILYTTD
;
A
#
# COMPACT_ATOMS: atom_id res chain seq x y z
N MET A 1 5.83 -22.52 -18.64
CA MET A 1 5.10 -21.26 -18.49
C MET A 1 4.00 -21.44 -17.44
N LEU A 2 4.33 -21.74 -16.18
CA LEU A 2 3.30 -22.04 -15.12
C LEU A 2 3.93 -22.24 -13.73
N ASP A 3 5.03 -21.54 -13.38
CA ASP A 3 5.66 -21.78 -12.06
C ASP A 3 5.73 -20.56 -11.11
N CYS A 4 5.47 -19.36 -11.57
CA CYS A 4 5.38 -18.20 -10.68
C CYS A 4 4.03 -18.10 -9.91
N GLN A 5 3.13 -19.06 -10.09
CA GLN A 5 1.86 -19.19 -9.35
C GLN A 5 1.85 -20.40 -8.41
N ARG A 6 2.93 -20.67 -7.70
CA ARG A 6 2.87 -21.62 -6.58
C ARG A 6 2.15 -20.97 -5.40
N PHE A 7 0.84 -21.04 -5.42
CA PHE A 7 0.06 -21.05 -4.19
C PHE A 7 0.74 -21.95 -3.18
N LEU A 8 1.08 -21.39 -2.02
CA LEU A 8 1.58 -22.12 -0.87
C LEU A 8 0.52 -23.12 -0.42
N LEU A 9 0.51 -24.30 -1.02
CA LEU A 9 -0.19 -25.46 -0.49
C LEU A 9 0.59 -25.91 0.74
N LEU A 10 0.15 -25.45 1.90
CA LEU A 10 0.62 -25.91 3.20
C LEU A 10 0.34 -27.41 3.29
N THR A 11 1.31 -28.23 2.87
CA THR A 11 1.26 -29.68 3.11
C THR A 11 1.56 -29.89 4.59
N ILE A 12 0.51 -30.03 5.39
CA ILE A 12 0.61 -30.53 6.77
C ILE A 12 1.10 -31.98 6.68
N ARG A 13 2.42 -32.17 6.85
CA ARG A 13 2.98 -33.48 7.14
C ARG A 13 2.53 -33.87 8.55
N THR A 14 1.56 -34.73 8.64
CA THR A 14 1.20 -35.40 9.89
C THR A 14 2.36 -36.30 10.31
N ALA A 15 3.02 -35.94 11.40
CA ALA A 15 3.93 -36.84 12.09
C ALA A 15 3.13 -38.00 12.71
N PRO A 16 3.62 -39.24 12.64
CA PRO A 16 2.96 -40.37 13.34
C PRO A 16 3.29 -40.30 14.83
N ASN A 17 2.28 -40.59 15.66
CA ASN A 17 2.30 -40.76 17.12
C ASN A 17 2.07 -39.50 17.96
N VAL A 18 0.78 -39.12 18.08
CA VAL A 18 0.26 -38.50 19.28
C VAL A 18 -0.99 -39.28 19.70
N GLU A 19 -0.93 -39.97 20.83
CA GLU A 19 -2.06 -40.61 21.48
C GLU A 19 -3.12 -39.55 21.80
N VAL A 20 -4.33 -39.77 21.30
CA VAL A 20 -5.50 -38.96 21.62
C VAL A 20 -6.01 -39.43 23.00
N ALA A 21 -5.72 -38.65 24.05
CA ALA A 21 -6.36 -38.80 25.35
C ALA A 21 -7.84 -38.40 25.20
N GLY A 22 -8.73 -39.36 25.34
CA GLY A 22 -10.17 -39.15 25.27
C GLY A 22 -10.66 -38.24 26.41
N ILE A 23 -11.33 -37.15 26.05
CA ILE A 23 -12.11 -36.34 26.98
C ILE A 23 -13.47 -37.00 27.15
N LEU A 24 -13.66 -37.63 28.30
CA LEU A 24 -14.96 -38.13 28.77
C LEU A 24 -15.85 -36.92 29.10
N TYR A 25 -16.88 -36.70 28.31
CA TYR A 25 -17.99 -35.85 28.68
C TYR A 25 -18.83 -36.58 29.74
N THR A 26 -18.81 -36.10 30.98
CA THR A 26 -19.78 -36.48 31.98
C THR A 26 -21.06 -35.68 31.75
N GLU A 27 -22.13 -36.35 31.34
CA GLU A 27 -23.48 -35.83 31.40
C GLU A 27 -23.83 -35.51 32.87
N ARG A 28 -24.12 -34.25 33.14
CA ARG A 28 -24.66 -33.83 34.43
C ARG A 28 -26.18 -33.87 34.33
N GLU A 29 -26.78 -34.81 35.08
CA GLU A 29 -28.22 -34.94 35.25
C GLU A 29 -28.83 -33.62 35.75
N GLN A 30 -29.91 -33.20 35.07
CA GLN A 30 -30.76 -32.09 35.51
C GLN A 30 -31.64 -32.54 36.67
N GLU A 31 -31.40 -32.00 37.86
CA GLU A 31 -32.36 -32.06 38.94
C GLU A 31 -33.53 -31.09 38.71
N PRO A 32 -34.78 -31.49 39.05
CA PRO A 32 -35.95 -30.63 38.83
C PRO A 32 -36.02 -29.51 39.88
N MET A 33 -36.03 -28.26 39.40
CA MET A 33 -36.24 -27.07 40.23
C MET A 33 -37.66 -27.10 40.85
N GLN A 34 -37.71 -27.33 42.16
CA GLN A 34 -38.92 -27.18 42.95
C GLN A 34 -39.34 -25.71 43.02
N HIS A 35 -40.62 -25.50 42.91
CA HIS A 35 -41.39 -24.28 42.98
C HIS A 35 -40.91 -23.28 44.05
N CYS A 36 -40.26 -22.18 43.67
CA CYS A 36 -40.12 -21.02 44.46
C CYS A 36 -41.34 -20.12 44.33
N LYS A 37 -42.01 -19.89 45.44
CA LYS A 37 -43.34 -19.29 45.58
C LYS A 37 -43.38 -17.85 45.03
N PRO A 38 -44.52 -17.39 44.49
CA PRO A 38 -44.70 -16.10 43.85
C PRO A 38 -44.66 -14.87 44.80
N LEU A 39 -44.27 -15.07 46.09
CA LEU A 39 -44.29 -13.98 47.06
C LEU A 39 -43.07 -13.06 47.01
N MET A 40 -41.95 -13.48 46.36
CA MET A 40 -40.77 -12.62 46.20
C MET A 40 -40.84 -11.66 44.97
N LEU A 41 -41.71 -11.98 44.04
CA LEU A 41 -41.85 -11.13 42.85
C LEU A 41 -42.65 -9.86 43.12
N LEU A 42 -43.47 -9.83 44.15
CA LEU A 42 -44.30 -8.67 44.52
C LEU A 42 -43.51 -7.61 45.29
N ALA A 43 -42.43 -8.02 45.98
CA ALA A 43 -41.59 -7.09 46.73
C ALA A 43 -40.62 -6.31 45.84
N LEU A 44 -40.24 -6.85 44.63
CA LEU A 44 -39.34 -6.19 43.69
C LEU A 44 -40.05 -5.14 42.81
N LEU A 45 -41.41 -5.20 42.71
CA LEU A 45 -42.18 -4.28 41.89
C LEU A 45 -42.50 -2.95 42.62
N MET A 46 -42.28 -2.85 43.94
CA MET A 46 -42.59 -1.66 44.72
C MET A 46 -41.37 -0.74 44.92
N CYS A 47 -40.17 -1.15 44.47
CA CYS A 47 -38.95 -0.31 44.60
C CYS A 47 -38.54 0.39 43.30
N ALA A 48 -39.41 0.40 42.27
CA ALA A 48 -39.10 0.97 40.96
C ALA A 48 -39.91 2.22 40.60
N PRO A 49 -40.02 3.22 41.46
CA PRO A 49 -40.25 4.52 40.90
C PRO A 49 -39.46 5.60 41.64
N LEU A 50 -38.16 5.68 41.45
CA LEU A 50 -37.37 6.91 41.78
C LEU A 50 -36.00 6.90 41.07
N ALA A 51 -35.86 6.15 39.98
CA ALA A 51 -34.90 6.53 38.98
C ALA A 51 -35.57 7.61 38.12
N GLY A 52 -35.78 8.77 38.71
CA GLY A 52 -36.02 9.95 37.93
C GLY A 52 -34.90 10.07 36.91
N CYS A 53 -35.24 10.03 35.65
CA CYS A 53 -34.39 10.57 34.61
C CYS A 53 -33.99 11.98 35.05
N LEU A 54 -32.85 12.16 35.69
CA LEU A 54 -32.07 13.33 35.45
C LEU A 54 -31.64 13.20 33.98
N GLU A 55 -32.55 13.63 33.08
CA GLU A 55 -32.10 14.21 31.85
C GLU A 55 -31.29 15.45 32.27
N SER A 56 -30.00 15.26 32.55
CA SER A 56 -29.06 16.32 32.29
C SER A 56 -29.21 16.58 30.78
N SER A 57 -29.93 17.59 30.42
CA SER A 57 -29.72 18.28 29.17
C SER A 57 -28.31 18.88 29.24
N GLU A 58 -27.29 18.04 29.24
CA GLU A 58 -25.99 18.42 28.72
C GLU A 58 -26.32 18.76 27.27
N GLY A 59 -26.35 20.07 26.96
CA GLY A 59 -26.43 20.52 25.60
C GLY A 59 -25.34 19.72 24.88
N GLU A 60 -25.74 18.89 23.93
CA GLU A 60 -24.81 18.18 23.09
C GLU A 60 -23.76 19.18 22.64
N SER A 61 -22.54 19.06 23.15
CA SER A 61 -21.46 19.90 22.67
C SER A 61 -21.29 19.50 21.20
N VAL A 62 -21.81 20.37 20.34
CA VAL A 62 -21.74 20.16 18.90
C VAL A 62 -20.27 20.32 18.54
N PHE A 63 -19.56 19.19 18.52
CA PHE A 63 -18.21 19.11 17.99
C PHE A 63 -18.31 18.34 16.67
N ASP A 64 -18.20 19.04 15.55
CA ASP A 64 -18.29 18.48 14.21
C ASP A 64 -16.91 18.59 13.53
N LEU A 65 -16.24 17.44 13.39
CA LEU A 65 -14.96 17.36 12.70
C LEU A 65 -15.21 17.25 11.20
N VAL A 66 -14.85 18.27 10.47
CA VAL A 66 -14.92 18.32 9.01
C VAL A 66 -13.51 18.53 8.47
N VAL A 67 -13.01 17.52 7.73
CA VAL A 67 -11.69 17.60 7.09
C VAL A 67 -11.86 17.39 5.60
N SER A 68 -11.35 18.33 4.83
CA SER A 68 -11.27 18.23 3.37
C SER A 68 -9.83 18.02 2.93
N HIS A 69 -9.65 17.31 1.82
CA HIS A 69 -8.37 17.08 1.17
C HIS A 69 -8.56 17.06 -0.35
N GLY A 70 -7.53 17.46 -1.09
CA GLY A 70 -7.63 17.65 -2.54
C GLY A 70 -7.74 16.34 -3.33
N SER A 71 -7.14 15.27 -2.83
CA SER A 71 -7.17 13.93 -3.43
C SER A 71 -6.97 12.87 -2.35
N ASP A 72 -7.59 11.71 -2.53
CA ASP A 72 -7.34 10.48 -1.76
C ASP A 72 -6.34 9.54 -2.47
N LYS A 73 -5.78 10.00 -3.60
CA LYS A 73 -4.81 9.27 -4.42
C LYS A 73 -3.63 10.14 -4.81
N GLY A 74 -2.47 9.50 -4.96
CA GLY A 74 -1.28 10.11 -5.52
C GLY A 74 -0.30 9.06 -6.02
N MET A 75 0.75 9.52 -6.70
CA MET A 75 1.80 8.67 -7.26
C MET A 75 3.16 9.23 -6.87
N ILE A 76 3.96 8.42 -6.18
CA ILE A 76 5.38 8.68 -5.98
C ILE A 76 6.09 8.38 -7.30
N VAL A 77 7.03 9.24 -7.68
CA VAL A 77 7.90 8.98 -8.83
C VAL A 77 9.35 8.93 -8.36
N GLU A 78 9.99 7.80 -8.61
CA GLU A 78 11.43 7.60 -8.45
C GLU A 78 12.06 7.62 -9.83
N THR A 79 13.14 8.39 -10.01
CA THR A 79 13.89 8.43 -11.25
C THR A 79 15.31 7.96 -11.01
N TYR A 80 15.74 6.99 -11.80
CA TYR A 80 17.09 6.43 -11.76
C TYR A 80 17.80 6.69 -13.08
N ASP A 81 19.10 6.95 -13.01
CA ASP A 81 20.00 7.10 -14.14
C ASP A 81 21.27 6.30 -13.86
N ASP A 82 21.63 5.38 -14.74
CA ASP A 82 22.77 4.45 -14.57
C ASP A 82 22.77 3.80 -13.16
N GLY A 83 21.62 3.32 -12.71
CA GLY A 83 21.47 2.64 -11.40
C GLY A 83 21.45 3.57 -10.18
N ASN A 84 21.60 4.88 -10.36
CA ASN A 84 21.61 5.84 -9.26
C ASN A 84 20.25 6.55 -9.17
N LEU A 85 19.68 6.64 -7.96
CA LEU A 85 18.50 7.45 -7.72
C LEU A 85 18.85 8.94 -7.90
N VAL A 86 18.23 9.60 -8.89
CA VAL A 86 18.44 11.02 -9.20
C VAL A 86 17.33 11.91 -8.68
N SER A 87 16.09 11.40 -8.57
CA SER A 87 14.99 12.13 -7.92
C SER A 87 13.98 11.20 -7.27
N LEU A 88 13.34 11.72 -6.22
CA LEU A 88 12.18 11.14 -5.55
C LEU A 88 11.14 12.26 -5.40
N ASP A 89 10.01 12.12 -6.11
CA ASP A 89 8.89 13.04 -6.02
C ASP A 89 7.79 12.44 -5.14
N PRO A 90 7.64 12.88 -3.86
CA PRO A 90 6.67 12.33 -2.94
C PRO A 90 5.26 12.85 -3.22
N VAL A 91 4.25 12.13 -2.71
CA VAL A 91 2.87 12.60 -2.72
C VAL A 91 2.63 13.53 -1.55
N VAL A 92 2.22 14.78 -1.82
CA VAL A 92 1.89 15.76 -0.77
C VAL A 92 0.38 15.97 -0.73
N ILE A 93 -0.24 15.65 0.41
CA ILE A 93 -1.66 15.87 0.68
C ILE A 93 -1.82 16.97 1.74
N VAL A 94 -2.71 17.92 1.46
CA VAL A 94 -3.08 18.97 2.41
C VAL A 94 -4.44 18.62 3.03
N PHE A 95 -4.48 18.50 4.35
CA PHE A 95 -5.69 18.28 5.14
C PHE A 95 -6.17 19.62 5.69
N ASP A 96 -7.34 20.07 5.27
CA ASP A 96 -7.93 21.34 5.66
C ASP A 96 -9.07 21.12 6.66
N PHE A 97 -8.91 21.65 7.87
CA PHE A 97 -9.82 21.59 9.01
C PHE A 97 -10.68 22.85 9.14
N SER A 98 -10.63 23.79 8.19
CA SER A 98 -11.27 25.11 8.28
C SER A 98 -12.78 25.06 8.49
N GLN A 99 -13.42 23.95 8.15
CA GLN A 99 -14.87 23.75 8.34
C GLN A 99 -15.21 23.03 9.65
N THR A 100 -14.21 22.62 10.44
CA THR A 100 -14.41 22.00 11.74
C THR A 100 -14.98 23.01 12.74
N THR A 101 -16.01 22.60 13.47
CA THR A 101 -16.68 23.46 14.46
C THR A 101 -16.82 22.76 15.80
N SER A 102 -16.71 23.54 16.91
CA SER A 102 -17.00 23.08 18.25
C SER A 102 -17.72 24.17 19.03
N SER A 103 -18.50 23.78 20.05
CA SER A 103 -19.10 24.73 21.02
C SER A 103 -18.05 25.43 21.89
N SER A 104 -16.84 24.86 21.98
CA SER A 104 -15.67 25.44 22.64
C SER A 104 -14.61 25.81 21.62
N ALA A 105 -13.67 26.68 21.97
CA ALA A 105 -12.58 27.05 21.08
C ALA A 105 -11.74 25.82 20.69
N LEU A 106 -11.48 25.63 19.40
CA LEU A 106 -10.55 24.60 18.93
C LEU A 106 -9.12 24.99 19.33
N THR A 107 -8.34 24.03 19.81
CA THR A 107 -6.96 24.23 20.28
C THR A 107 -5.93 23.51 19.41
N THR A 108 -6.28 22.33 18.87
CA THR A 108 -5.31 21.51 18.15
C THR A 108 -5.99 20.82 16.97
N PHE A 109 -5.32 20.84 15.84
CA PHE A 109 -5.56 19.94 14.72
C PHE A 109 -4.42 18.95 14.61
N GLY A 110 -4.69 17.73 14.16
CA GLY A 110 -3.66 16.75 14.00
C GLY A 110 -3.99 15.63 13.01
N LEU A 111 -2.95 14.95 12.60
CA LEU A 111 -3.06 13.71 11.84
C LEU A 111 -1.98 12.71 12.31
N ALA A 112 -2.27 11.43 12.19
CA ALA A 112 -1.35 10.34 12.49
C ALA A 112 -1.55 9.20 11.49
N LEU A 113 -0.46 8.61 11.00
CA LEU A 113 -0.50 7.34 10.32
C LEU A 113 -0.52 6.20 11.34
N GLU A 114 -1.01 5.04 10.92
CA GLU A 114 -1.05 3.86 11.77
C GLU A 114 0.36 3.50 12.28
N GLY A 115 0.52 3.47 13.62
CA GLY A 115 1.80 3.19 14.27
C GLY A 115 2.84 4.33 14.24
N GLY A 116 2.53 5.48 13.64
CA GLY A 116 3.39 6.65 13.55
C GLY A 116 3.13 7.69 14.64
N GLU A 117 4.05 8.66 14.76
CA GLU A 117 3.85 9.82 15.61
C GLU A 117 2.83 10.79 14.99
N ALA A 118 2.04 11.45 15.84
CA ALA A 118 1.09 12.43 15.38
C ALA A 118 1.80 13.74 14.97
N VAL A 119 1.41 14.27 13.81
CA VAL A 119 1.73 15.64 13.39
C VAL A 119 0.60 16.54 13.88
N THR A 120 0.92 17.56 14.67
CA THR A 120 -0.08 18.47 15.27
C THR A 120 0.22 19.91 14.94
N MET A 121 -0.82 20.74 14.95
CA MET A 121 -0.76 22.17 14.75
C MET A 121 -1.70 22.87 15.76
N ASP A 122 -1.26 23.98 16.33
CA ASP A 122 -2.13 24.84 17.13
C ASP A 122 -3.20 25.48 16.22
N ALA A 123 -4.48 25.37 16.62
CA ALA A 123 -5.59 25.91 15.85
C ALA A 123 -5.55 27.44 15.69
N SER A 124 -4.78 28.15 16.53
CA SER A 124 -4.54 29.59 16.40
C SER A 124 -3.52 29.95 15.31
N GLU A 125 -2.68 28.99 14.89
CA GLU A 125 -1.64 29.19 13.85
C GLU A 125 -2.16 28.90 12.45
N GLY A 126 -3.22 28.10 12.32
CA GLY A 126 -3.80 27.75 11.02
C GLY A 126 -4.83 26.62 11.10
N SER A 127 -5.35 26.25 9.95
CA SER A 127 -6.34 25.19 9.81
C SER A 127 -5.96 24.11 8.79
N SER A 128 -4.72 24.09 8.31
CA SER A 128 -4.29 23.13 7.27
C SER A 128 -2.96 22.48 7.61
N ILE A 129 -2.89 21.17 7.53
CA ILE A 129 -1.67 20.39 7.74
C ILE A 129 -1.31 19.70 6.42
N SER A 130 -0.08 19.89 5.96
CA SER A 130 0.48 19.18 4.82
C SER A 130 1.25 17.95 5.28
N TYR A 131 1.00 16.81 4.64
CA TYR A 131 1.75 15.58 4.88
C TYR A 131 2.34 15.04 3.58
N SER A 132 3.59 14.56 3.65
CA SER A 132 4.34 14.03 2.52
C SER A 132 4.49 12.52 2.66
N PHE A 133 3.93 11.77 1.72
CA PHE A 133 4.05 10.32 1.63
C PHE A 133 5.23 9.98 0.73
N SER A 134 6.22 9.28 1.27
CA SER A 134 7.41 8.79 0.55
C SER A 134 7.43 7.28 0.35
N GLU A 135 6.38 6.57 0.77
CA GLU A 135 6.23 5.13 0.62
C GLU A 135 4.88 4.82 -0.02
N HIS A 136 4.87 3.91 -0.99
CA HIS A 136 3.65 3.48 -1.64
C HIS A 136 2.82 2.54 -0.73
N GLY A 137 1.52 2.52 -0.96
CA GLY A 137 0.58 1.73 -0.14
C GLY A 137 -0.77 2.39 0.02
N VAL A 138 -1.67 1.70 0.71
CA VAL A 138 -2.90 2.31 1.23
C VAL A 138 -2.66 2.71 2.68
N HIS A 139 -2.64 4.01 2.93
CA HIS A 139 -2.36 4.60 4.24
C HIS A 139 -3.66 5.02 4.91
N ASN A 140 -3.94 4.50 6.10
CA ASN A 140 -5.04 4.94 6.94
C ASN A 140 -4.57 6.12 7.80
N VAL A 141 -4.97 7.33 7.42
CA VAL A 141 -4.62 8.56 8.13
C VAL A 141 -5.72 8.87 9.15
N SER A 142 -5.40 8.81 10.43
CA SER A 142 -6.30 9.30 11.50
C SER A 142 -6.15 10.80 11.61
N VAL A 143 -7.17 11.56 11.22
CA VAL A 143 -7.23 13.02 11.38
C VAL A 143 -8.08 13.36 12.60
N PHE A 144 -7.68 14.36 13.39
CA PHE A 144 -8.36 14.70 14.63
C PHE A 144 -8.31 16.20 14.95
N ALA A 145 -9.25 16.62 15.79
CA ALA A 145 -9.25 17.96 16.39
C ALA A 145 -9.54 17.86 17.89
N ILE A 146 -9.01 18.83 18.66
CA ILE A 146 -9.18 18.95 20.11
C ILE A 146 -9.66 20.36 20.42
N ASP A 147 -10.62 20.48 21.33
CA ASP A 147 -11.09 21.76 21.81
C ASP A 147 -10.53 22.14 23.20
N ALA A 148 -10.84 23.35 23.69
CA ALA A 148 -10.35 23.88 24.96
C ALA A 148 -10.86 23.12 26.20
N THR A 149 -11.89 22.28 26.08
CA THR A 149 -12.35 21.38 27.13
C THR A 149 -11.59 20.06 27.18
N GLY A 150 -10.76 19.79 26.17
CA GLY A 150 -10.07 18.52 25.96
C GLY A 150 -10.91 17.48 25.23
N ALA A 151 -12.09 17.84 24.74
CA ALA A 151 -12.87 16.95 23.89
C ALA A 151 -12.15 16.74 22.55
N THR A 152 -12.14 15.49 22.09
CA THR A 152 -11.44 15.09 20.85
C THR A 152 -12.41 14.38 19.93
N GLN A 153 -12.38 14.79 18.65
CA GLN A 153 -13.03 14.08 17.56
C GLN A 153 -11.97 13.58 16.59
N ASN A 154 -12.18 12.40 16.02
CA ASN A 154 -11.29 11.83 15.01
C ASN A 154 -12.07 11.11 13.92
N GLN A 155 -11.45 11.00 12.74
CA GLN A 155 -11.93 10.17 11.64
C GLN A 155 -10.73 9.58 10.90
N THR A 156 -10.94 8.47 10.19
CA THR A 156 -9.92 7.84 9.34
C THR A 156 -10.17 8.19 7.89
N VAL A 157 -9.11 8.63 7.21
CA VAL A 157 -9.10 8.96 5.79
C VAL A 157 -8.12 7.99 5.11
N PRO A 158 -8.60 7.10 4.21
CA PRO A 158 -7.70 6.26 3.43
C PRO A 158 -7.06 7.09 2.30
N ILE A 159 -5.74 7.03 2.20
CA ILE A 159 -4.96 7.65 1.12
C ILE A 159 -4.24 6.54 0.36
N THR A 160 -4.48 6.45 -0.95
CA THR A 160 -3.83 5.50 -1.84
C THR A 160 -2.63 6.15 -2.50
N VAL A 161 -1.47 5.54 -2.36
CA VAL A 161 -0.21 6.03 -2.94
C VAL A 161 0.36 4.96 -3.84
N ASP A 162 0.32 5.20 -5.14
CA ASP A 162 0.94 4.37 -6.17
C ASP A 162 2.44 4.70 -6.28
N LEU A 163 3.21 3.83 -6.92
CA LEU A 163 4.64 4.06 -7.18
C LEU A 163 4.92 3.91 -8.66
N ARG A 164 5.67 4.85 -9.22
CA ARG A 164 6.28 4.75 -10.54
C ARG A 164 7.80 4.88 -10.41
N ILE A 165 8.51 3.95 -11.03
CA ILE A 165 9.95 3.96 -11.15
C ILE A 165 10.29 4.19 -12.62
N ASP A 166 10.96 5.29 -12.93
CA ASP A 166 11.52 5.59 -14.24
C ASP A 166 13.03 5.32 -14.21
N TRP A 167 13.52 4.54 -15.15
CA TRP A 167 14.90 4.11 -15.25
C TRP A 167 15.47 4.41 -16.64
N SER A 168 16.68 5.00 -16.67
CA SER A 168 17.47 5.19 -17.88
C SER A 168 18.88 4.64 -17.72
N GLU A 169 19.41 4.11 -18.80
CA GLU A 169 20.80 3.65 -18.90
C GLU A 169 21.27 3.86 -20.32
N GLU A 170 22.39 4.54 -20.53
CA GLU A 170 22.89 4.88 -21.85
C GLU A 170 24.21 4.18 -22.16
N GLY A 171 24.35 3.66 -23.39
CA GLY A 171 25.60 3.11 -23.90
C GLY A 171 26.11 1.89 -23.14
N THR A 172 25.21 1.00 -22.68
CA THR A 172 25.58 -0.20 -21.94
C THR A 172 25.59 -1.45 -22.80
N ASN A 173 26.53 -2.36 -22.53
CA ASN A 173 26.54 -3.75 -23.04
C ASN A 173 26.33 -4.78 -21.94
N ASP A 174 26.17 -4.32 -20.68
CA ASP A 174 25.90 -5.12 -19.50
C ASP A 174 24.83 -4.42 -18.66
N PRO A 175 23.56 -4.43 -19.12
CA PRO A 175 22.46 -3.73 -18.47
C PRO A 175 22.26 -4.14 -17.01
N MET A 176 22.10 -3.12 -16.16
CA MET A 176 21.80 -3.36 -14.74
C MET A 176 20.34 -3.75 -14.57
N PRO A 177 20.04 -4.69 -13.64
CA PRO A 177 18.67 -5.06 -13.34
C PRO A 177 17.94 -3.92 -12.64
N LEU A 178 16.73 -3.57 -13.08
CA LEU A 178 15.81 -2.71 -12.36
C LEU A 178 15.08 -3.52 -11.30
N SER A 179 15.45 -3.34 -10.03
CA SER A 179 14.77 -3.99 -8.91
C SER A 179 13.57 -3.17 -8.44
N PHE A 180 12.45 -3.84 -8.17
CA PHE A 180 11.25 -3.21 -7.61
C PHE A 180 10.55 -4.12 -6.60
N ASN A 181 10.10 -3.53 -5.49
CA ASN A 181 9.39 -4.23 -4.42
C ASN A 181 7.92 -3.77 -4.38
N PRO A 182 6.96 -4.60 -4.81
CA PRO A 182 5.55 -4.23 -4.75
C PRO A 182 4.94 -4.37 -3.35
N THR A 183 5.63 -5.01 -2.41
CA THR A 183 5.11 -5.18 -1.04
C THR A 183 5.14 -3.87 -0.29
N PRO A 184 4.00 -3.35 0.20
CA PRO A 184 3.97 -2.08 0.93
C PRO A 184 4.63 -2.21 2.31
N ASN A 185 5.48 -1.24 2.67
CA ASN A 185 6.22 -1.24 3.95
C ASN A 185 5.31 -1.10 5.18
N ASN A 186 4.11 -0.55 5.01
CA ASN A 186 3.13 -0.40 6.09
C ASN A 186 2.38 -1.69 6.44
N GLY A 187 2.66 -2.81 5.74
CA GLY A 187 1.97 -4.09 5.94
C GLY A 187 0.50 -4.08 5.52
N GLY A 188 0.09 -3.08 4.74
CA GLY A 188 -1.26 -2.93 4.22
C GLY A 188 -1.60 -3.89 3.08
N VAL A 189 -2.66 -3.56 2.33
CA VAL A 189 -3.08 -4.35 1.18
C VAL A 189 -2.02 -4.31 0.08
N HIS A 190 -1.82 -5.44 -0.59
CA HIS A 190 -0.92 -5.50 -1.75
C HIS A 190 -1.52 -4.79 -2.97
N PRO A 191 -0.69 -4.29 -3.90
CA PRO A 191 -1.17 -3.67 -5.13
C PRO A 191 -1.94 -4.69 -5.97
N LEU A 192 -2.78 -4.16 -6.86
CA LEU A 192 -3.58 -4.96 -7.78
C LEU A 192 -2.76 -5.47 -8.94
N VAL A 193 -1.82 -4.65 -9.42
CA VAL A 193 -1.13 -4.88 -10.69
C VAL A 193 0.16 -4.07 -10.75
N ILE A 194 1.11 -4.57 -11.52
CA ILE A 194 2.34 -3.90 -11.88
C ILE A 194 2.34 -3.73 -13.39
N GLU A 195 2.40 -2.50 -13.87
CA GLU A 195 2.54 -2.17 -15.28
C GLU A 195 4.01 -1.94 -15.60
N ILE A 196 4.49 -2.55 -16.68
CA ILE A 196 5.88 -2.47 -17.10
C ILE A 196 5.94 -2.01 -18.55
N ASN A 197 6.68 -0.96 -18.79
CA ASN A 197 7.08 -0.48 -20.11
C ASN A 197 8.60 -0.50 -20.18
N SER A 198 9.18 -1.15 -21.17
CA SER A 198 10.63 -1.22 -21.34
C SER A 198 10.98 -1.10 -22.83
N THR A 199 11.79 -0.10 -23.13
CA THR A 199 12.31 0.16 -24.47
C THR A 199 13.82 -0.05 -24.49
N VAL A 200 14.29 -0.80 -25.45
CA VAL A 200 15.71 -1.02 -25.74
C VAL A 200 16.01 -0.46 -27.11
N GLU A 201 16.88 0.54 -27.16
CA GLU A 201 17.35 1.19 -28.36
C GLU A 201 18.77 0.71 -28.70
N ASN A 202 19.01 0.43 -29.99
CA ASN A 202 20.34 0.23 -30.56
C ASN A 202 20.75 1.54 -31.25
N PRO A 203 21.51 2.44 -30.56
CA PRO A 203 21.83 3.75 -31.10
C PRO A 203 22.75 3.63 -32.33
N SER A 204 22.49 4.42 -33.36
CA SER A 204 23.39 4.48 -34.51
C SER A 204 24.76 4.97 -34.13
N LEU A 205 25.80 4.19 -34.42
CA LEU A 205 27.19 4.53 -34.07
C LEU A 205 27.73 5.75 -34.80
N ILE A 206 27.18 6.11 -36.00
CA ILE A 206 27.60 7.28 -36.77
C ILE A 206 26.45 7.78 -37.68
N ASP A 207 25.96 8.99 -37.40
CA ASP A 207 25.06 9.71 -38.32
C ASP A 207 25.76 9.98 -39.62
N GLY A 208 25.31 9.35 -40.69
CA GLY A 208 25.65 9.71 -42.08
C GLY A 208 26.87 9.05 -42.72
N ILE A 209 27.52 8.10 -42.10
CA ILE A 209 28.51 7.22 -42.74
C ILE A 209 27.88 5.82 -42.81
N GLY A 210 27.44 5.41 -43.99
CA GLY A 210 26.82 4.12 -44.24
C GLY A 210 27.77 2.95 -43.98
N GLY A 211 27.80 2.48 -42.76
CA GLY A 211 28.36 1.24 -42.31
C GLY A 211 27.38 0.72 -41.27
N GLY A 212 26.50 -0.17 -41.68
CA GLY A 212 25.43 -0.67 -40.86
C GLY A 212 26.01 -1.25 -39.58
N GLY A 213 25.54 -0.75 -38.42
CA GLY A 213 25.67 -1.40 -37.15
C GLY A 213 25.02 -2.80 -37.18
N GLN A 214 25.33 -3.64 -36.22
CA GLN A 214 24.67 -4.93 -36.17
C GLN A 214 23.28 -4.79 -35.53
N THR A 215 22.37 -5.68 -35.92
CA THR A 215 21.13 -5.89 -35.21
C THR A 215 21.47 -6.50 -33.84
N VAL A 216 21.00 -5.86 -32.77
CA VAL A 216 21.15 -6.39 -31.42
C VAL A 216 19.99 -7.30 -31.08
N GLN A 217 20.29 -8.50 -30.57
CA GLN A 217 19.31 -9.44 -30.02
C GLN A 217 19.44 -9.48 -28.51
N PHE A 218 18.30 -9.52 -27.83
CA PHE A 218 18.25 -9.53 -26.38
C PHE A 218 16.97 -10.17 -25.87
N SER A 219 16.89 -10.40 -24.57
CA SER A 219 15.66 -10.82 -23.91
C SER A 219 15.35 -9.92 -22.72
N TRP A 220 14.05 -9.62 -22.53
CA TRP A 220 13.52 -9.12 -21.29
C TRP A 220 13.13 -10.29 -20.39
N ASN A 221 13.43 -10.19 -19.10
CA ASN A 221 13.06 -11.18 -18.12
C ASN A 221 12.57 -10.46 -16.85
N ILE A 222 11.39 -10.82 -16.36
CA ILE A 222 10.93 -10.47 -15.03
C ILE A 222 11.24 -11.66 -14.16
N VAL A 223 12.10 -11.45 -13.15
CA VAL A 223 12.64 -12.49 -12.27
C VAL A 223 12.26 -12.18 -10.85
N ASP A 224 11.88 -13.15 -10.05
CA ASP A 224 11.58 -12.98 -8.64
C ASP A 224 12.83 -13.15 -7.75
N GLU A 225 12.68 -12.94 -6.44
CA GLU A 225 13.78 -13.07 -5.46
C GLU A 225 14.38 -14.48 -5.33
N LEU A 226 13.72 -15.49 -5.91
CA LEU A 226 14.22 -16.87 -5.98
C LEU A 226 14.96 -17.17 -7.28
N ASP A 227 15.16 -16.15 -8.12
CA ASP A 227 15.74 -16.22 -9.46
C ASP A 227 14.88 -17.04 -10.45
N ASP A 228 13.58 -17.16 -10.17
CA ASP A 228 12.62 -17.80 -11.07
C ASP A 228 12.09 -16.77 -12.09
N THR A 229 12.16 -17.11 -13.39
CA THR A 229 11.64 -16.23 -14.44
C THR A 229 10.13 -16.30 -14.50
N CYS A 230 9.46 -15.21 -14.12
CA CYS A 230 8.01 -15.07 -14.13
C CYS A 230 7.45 -14.79 -15.53
N GLN A 231 8.12 -13.90 -16.27
CA GLN A 231 7.78 -13.55 -17.64
C GLN A 231 9.05 -13.30 -18.45
N SER A 232 9.00 -13.59 -19.75
CA SER A 232 10.10 -13.34 -20.68
C SER A 232 9.58 -13.00 -22.06
N LYS A 233 10.32 -12.12 -22.76
CA LYS A 233 10.10 -11.79 -24.18
C LYS A 233 11.46 -11.62 -24.85
N SER A 234 11.67 -12.24 -26.03
CA SER A 234 12.80 -11.93 -26.90
C SER A 234 12.53 -10.65 -27.68
N GLY A 235 13.57 -9.83 -27.84
CA GLY A 235 13.56 -8.59 -28.60
C GLY A 235 14.72 -8.50 -29.57
N GLN A 236 14.63 -7.59 -30.52
CA GLN A 236 15.71 -7.21 -31.40
C GLN A 236 15.57 -5.74 -31.82
N ALA A 237 16.69 -5.04 -31.94
CA ALA A 237 16.74 -3.70 -32.44
C ALA A 237 17.78 -3.60 -33.59
N GLU A 238 17.36 -3.09 -34.75
CA GLU A 238 18.26 -2.78 -35.87
C GLU A 238 19.07 -1.52 -35.53
N ASP A 239 20.19 -1.29 -36.24
CA ASP A 239 20.99 -0.08 -36.10
C ASP A 239 20.15 1.20 -36.21
N GLY A 240 20.13 2.04 -35.16
CA GLY A 240 19.32 3.25 -35.09
C GLY A 240 17.82 3.02 -34.82
N SER A 241 17.43 1.85 -34.34
CA SER A 241 16.03 1.55 -34.00
C SER A 241 15.87 1.05 -32.57
N ASP A 242 14.63 0.90 -32.15
CA ASP A 242 14.25 0.38 -30.83
C ASP A 242 13.26 -0.80 -30.94
N ASP A 243 13.16 -1.55 -29.85
CA ASP A 243 12.05 -2.48 -29.59
C ASP A 243 11.49 -2.22 -28.20
N THR A 244 10.16 -2.32 -28.06
CA THR A 244 9.46 -2.02 -26.80
C THR A 244 8.65 -3.22 -26.32
N TRP A 245 8.72 -3.50 -25.02
CA TRP A 245 7.88 -4.45 -24.34
C TRP A 245 6.97 -3.73 -23.34
N ASN A 246 5.66 -3.85 -23.58
CA ASN A 246 4.62 -3.47 -22.63
C ASN A 246 3.99 -4.72 -22.08
N THR A 247 3.93 -4.83 -20.75
CA THR A 247 3.32 -5.99 -20.10
C THR A 247 2.71 -5.61 -18.75
N ILE A 248 1.85 -6.51 -18.27
CA ILE A 248 1.24 -6.43 -16.95
C ILE A 248 1.71 -7.65 -16.15
N HIS A 249 2.12 -7.41 -14.91
CA HIS A 249 2.56 -8.42 -13.98
C HIS A 249 1.66 -8.46 -12.74
N PHE A 250 1.20 -9.66 -12.36
CA PHE A 250 0.21 -9.83 -11.28
C PHE A 250 0.79 -10.44 -10.00
N ASN A 251 2.06 -10.85 -9.99
CA ASN A 251 2.70 -11.24 -8.74
C ASN A 251 3.13 -9.97 -7.98
N THR A 252 2.35 -9.60 -6.97
CA THR A 252 2.54 -8.37 -6.19
C THR A 252 3.04 -8.64 -4.77
N TYR A 253 3.65 -9.82 -4.53
CA TYR A 253 4.05 -10.28 -3.19
C TYR A 253 5.56 -10.42 -2.99
N LEU A 254 6.34 -10.49 -4.07
CA LEU A 254 7.77 -10.76 -4.04
C LEU A 254 8.54 -9.57 -4.61
N LEU A 255 9.80 -9.43 -4.18
CA LEU A 255 10.76 -8.57 -4.86
C LEU A 255 11.00 -9.10 -6.27
N HIS A 256 11.02 -8.22 -7.24
CA HIS A 256 11.26 -8.56 -8.64
C HIS A 256 12.40 -7.73 -9.22
N GLU A 257 12.96 -8.25 -10.30
CA GLU A 257 13.91 -7.55 -11.15
C GLU A 257 13.46 -7.62 -12.61
N LEU A 258 13.47 -6.50 -13.29
CA LEU A 258 13.36 -6.44 -14.75
C LEU A 258 14.79 -6.44 -15.31
N ARG A 259 15.15 -7.53 -15.95
CA ARG A 259 16.48 -7.76 -16.53
C ARG A 259 16.41 -7.71 -18.05
N ILE A 260 17.35 -7.00 -18.66
CA ILE A 260 17.63 -7.08 -20.08
C ILE A 260 18.93 -7.85 -20.26
N VAL A 261 18.86 -8.91 -21.07
CA VAL A 261 20.00 -9.79 -21.32
C VAL A 261 20.33 -9.75 -22.81
N PRO A 262 21.35 -8.96 -23.22
CA PRO A 262 21.85 -8.97 -24.58
C PRO A 262 22.52 -10.30 -24.92
N GLU A 263 22.54 -10.67 -26.22
CA GLU A 263 23.35 -11.79 -26.68
C GLU A 263 24.84 -11.38 -26.74
N ASP A 264 25.74 -12.36 -26.60
CA ASP A 264 27.19 -12.10 -26.64
C ASP A 264 27.63 -11.40 -27.93
N GLY A 265 28.52 -10.42 -27.78
CA GLY A 265 29.14 -9.70 -28.89
C GLY A 265 28.24 -8.66 -29.57
N GLN A 266 27.20 -8.23 -28.89
CA GLN A 266 26.30 -7.17 -29.38
C GLN A 266 26.85 -5.78 -29.13
N ASP A 267 26.28 -4.78 -29.85
CA ASP A 267 26.61 -3.37 -29.70
C ASP A 267 26.10 -2.81 -28.36
N PHE A 268 26.45 -1.58 -28.04
CA PHE A 268 25.93 -0.86 -26.88
C PHE A 268 24.45 -0.53 -27.08
N LEU A 269 23.70 -0.52 -25.96
CA LEU A 269 22.28 -0.25 -25.91
C LEU A 269 21.99 0.98 -25.08
N ASN A 270 20.90 1.67 -25.43
CA ASN A 270 20.22 2.59 -24.52
C ASN A 270 18.95 1.94 -24.01
N ILE A 271 18.70 2.09 -22.71
CA ILE A 271 17.57 1.44 -22.04
C ILE A 271 16.71 2.49 -21.35
N GLN A 272 15.41 2.41 -21.58
CA GLN A 272 14.41 3.20 -20.87
C GLN A 272 13.34 2.26 -20.34
N GLN A 273 13.13 2.28 -19.03
CA GLN A 273 12.15 1.43 -18.36
C GLN A 273 11.25 2.26 -17.47
N SER A 274 10.01 1.85 -17.35
CA SER A 274 9.07 2.35 -16.36
C SER A 274 8.32 1.19 -15.74
N VAL A 275 8.34 1.11 -14.41
CA VAL A 275 7.57 0.16 -13.62
C VAL A 275 6.58 0.95 -12.78
N THR A 276 5.29 0.67 -12.94
CA THR A 276 4.23 1.35 -12.18
C THR A 276 3.48 0.33 -11.32
N ILE A 277 3.49 0.52 -10.00
CA ILE A 277 2.82 -0.32 -9.00
C ILE A 277 1.51 0.37 -8.63
N LEU A 278 0.37 -0.28 -8.95
CA LEU A 278 -0.97 0.29 -8.83
C LEU A 278 -1.81 -0.44 -7.78
N TYR A 279 -2.42 0.32 -6.89
CA TYR A 279 -3.37 -0.18 -5.88
C TYR A 279 -4.82 -0.13 -6.35
N THR A 280 -5.13 0.67 -7.37
CA THR A 280 -6.45 0.75 -8.01
C THR A 280 -6.27 0.81 -9.51
N THR A 281 -7.22 0.23 -10.25
CA THR A 281 -7.35 0.47 -11.69
C THR A 281 -8.45 1.50 -11.88
N ASP A 282 -8.14 2.62 -12.49
CA ASP A 282 -9.15 3.65 -12.85
C ASP A 282 -10.04 3.17 -14.01
#